data_515eb93733da50ca3a324ec63800edfd
#
_entry.id   515eb93733da50ca3a324ec63800edfd
#
_cell.length_a   1.000
_cell.length_b   1.000
_cell.length_c   1.000
_cell.angle_alpha   90.00
_cell.angle_beta   90.00
_cell.angle_gamma   90.00
#
_symmetry.space_group_name_H-M   'P 1'
#
loop_
_entity.id
_entity.type
_entity.pdbx_description
1 polymer ?
#
loop_
_entity_poly.entity_id
_entity_poly.type
_entity_poly.pdbx_seq_one_letter_code
_entity_poly.pdbx_strand_id
1 'polypeptide(L)'
;MIPVTKPFLPPKEEYLKYIDGIWNRQWLTNMGPLASQLEMDLKEFLDVQHLLFVTNGTVAIQMAIKALDITGEIITTPFSFVATTSSIVWEGCTPVFVDICPDSLCIDADKIEDAITEKTQAILATHVYGNPCDVIKIEQIAKKHNLKVIYDAAHAFGVKVNGKSVFEYGDISTCSLHSTKLYHSVEGGLIITQNPDLLKKLASIRNFGISGFDSFSELGINGKNSEFHAAMGLANLKHTEAIHNQRKKLSECYDKNLKNLKARKVVWHKDATQNYAYYPVVLESEELLLKIKAELDLNEIFTRRYFYPSLASSLPYLPKVEFPITEDISKRVLCLPLYFDLTEEEIDYICRIILKIQNN
;
A
#
# COMPACT_ATOMS: atom_id res chain seq x y z
N MET A 1 -9.61 -5.28 24.28
CA MET A 1 -8.47 -4.90 23.45
C MET A 1 -8.94 -4.57 22.04
N ILE A 2 -8.71 -3.35 21.58
CA ILE A 2 -9.10 -2.84 20.24
C ILE A 2 -7.81 -2.56 19.45
N PRO A 3 -7.41 -3.41 18.48
CA PRO A 3 -6.21 -3.18 17.69
C PRO A 3 -6.44 -2.13 16.60
N VAL A 4 -5.36 -1.52 16.07
CA VAL A 4 -5.46 -0.56 14.96
C VAL A 4 -6.06 -1.18 13.70
N THR A 5 -5.83 -2.47 13.48
CA THR A 5 -6.40 -3.26 12.39
C THR A 5 -6.59 -4.70 12.81
N LYS A 6 -7.56 -5.37 12.20
CA LYS A 6 -7.85 -6.79 12.38
C LYS A 6 -8.14 -7.36 11.00
N PRO A 7 -7.50 -8.48 10.60
CA PRO A 7 -7.77 -9.09 9.31
C PRO A 7 -9.23 -9.55 9.24
N PHE A 8 -9.85 -9.34 8.09
CA PHE A 8 -11.14 -9.97 7.81
C PHE A 8 -10.90 -11.46 7.54
N LEU A 9 -11.67 -12.32 8.18
CA LEU A 9 -11.68 -13.74 7.88
C LEU A 9 -13.02 -14.11 7.23
N PRO A 10 -13.03 -14.72 6.04
CA PRO A 10 -14.24 -15.17 5.39
C PRO A 10 -14.85 -16.34 6.21
N PRO A 11 -16.11 -16.70 6.00
CA PRO A 11 -16.67 -17.93 6.59
C PRO A 11 -15.74 -19.12 6.33
N LYS A 12 -15.41 -19.84 7.40
CA LYS A 12 -14.41 -20.93 7.36
C LYS A 12 -14.72 -21.97 6.27
N GLU A 13 -15.98 -22.24 6.08
CA GLU A 13 -16.48 -23.21 5.11
C GLU A 13 -16.20 -22.80 3.67
N GLU A 14 -16.15 -21.49 3.38
CA GLU A 14 -15.79 -21.00 2.05
C GLU A 14 -14.31 -21.26 1.76
N TYR A 15 -13.44 -21.02 2.72
CA TYR A 15 -12.02 -21.33 2.59
C TYR A 15 -11.76 -22.82 2.48
N LEU A 16 -12.42 -23.65 3.32
CA LEU A 16 -12.25 -25.10 3.34
C LEU A 16 -12.60 -25.75 1.99
N LYS A 17 -13.59 -25.24 1.25
CA LYS A 17 -13.92 -25.73 -0.11
C LYS A 17 -12.72 -25.65 -1.07
N TYR A 18 -11.94 -24.58 -1.00
CA TYR A 18 -10.72 -24.45 -1.79
C TYR A 18 -9.63 -25.39 -1.31
N ILE A 19 -9.49 -25.59 0.01
CA ILE A 19 -8.53 -26.49 0.63
C ILE A 19 -8.78 -27.95 0.20
N ASP A 20 -10.02 -28.42 0.24
CA ASP A 20 -10.39 -29.75 -0.25
C ASP A 20 -9.96 -29.95 -1.72
N GLY A 21 -10.14 -28.92 -2.53
CA GLY A 21 -9.67 -28.94 -3.93
C GLY A 21 -8.14 -29.04 -4.06
N ILE A 22 -7.38 -28.36 -3.19
CA ILE A 22 -5.91 -28.44 -3.15
C ILE A 22 -5.48 -29.88 -2.80
N TRP A 23 -6.09 -30.49 -1.75
CA TRP A 23 -5.80 -31.87 -1.34
C TRP A 23 -6.07 -32.87 -2.46
N ASN A 24 -7.19 -32.74 -3.14
CA ASN A 24 -7.58 -33.65 -4.22
C ASN A 24 -6.62 -33.56 -5.44
N ARG A 25 -6.13 -32.36 -5.73
CA ARG A 25 -5.22 -32.15 -6.87
C ARG A 25 -3.75 -32.37 -6.53
N GLN A 26 -3.39 -32.29 -5.26
CA GLN A 26 -2.00 -32.33 -4.76
C GLN A 26 -1.09 -31.27 -5.42
N TRP A 27 -1.68 -30.12 -5.81
CA TRP A 27 -0.95 -28.99 -6.40
C TRP A 27 -0.91 -27.85 -5.41
N LEU A 28 0.28 -27.58 -4.82
CA LEU A 28 0.42 -26.68 -3.66
C LEU A 28 0.97 -25.30 -4.01
N THR A 29 1.72 -25.18 -5.12
CA THR A 29 2.44 -23.97 -5.56
C THR A 29 2.68 -23.98 -7.06
N ASN A 30 3.58 -23.10 -7.57
CA ASN A 30 3.97 -23.03 -8.98
C ASN A 30 2.80 -22.68 -9.93
N MET A 31 2.10 -21.60 -9.62
CA MET A 31 1.02 -21.07 -10.48
C MET A 31 -0.08 -22.12 -10.73
N GLY A 32 -0.56 -22.71 -9.65
CA GLY A 32 -1.64 -23.68 -9.72
C GLY A 32 -2.99 -23.06 -10.08
N PRO A 33 -4.05 -23.87 -10.14
CA PRO A 33 -5.36 -23.40 -10.59
C PRO A 33 -5.95 -22.25 -9.77
N LEU A 34 -5.77 -22.23 -8.44
CA LEU A 34 -6.32 -21.16 -7.60
C LEU A 34 -5.53 -19.86 -7.74
N ALA A 35 -4.21 -19.94 -7.88
CA ALA A 35 -3.38 -18.77 -8.15
C ALA A 35 -3.76 -18.13 -9.51
N SER A 36 -3.95 -18.95 -10.53
CA SER A 36 -4.38 -18.52 -11.86
C SER A 36 -5.80 -17.93 -11.84
N GLN A 37 -6.73 -18.55 -11.11
CA GLN A 37 -8.09 -18.05 -10.93
C GLN A 37 -8.08 -16.70 -10.20
N LEU A 38 -7.29 -16.58 -9.13
CA LEU A 38 -7.15 -15.33 -8.40
C LEU A 38 -6.63 -14.18 -9.28
N GLU A 39 -5.64 -14.46 -10.14
CA GLU A 39 -5.15 -13.47 -11.11
C GLU A 39 -6.25 -13.01 -12.07
N MET A 40 -7.10 -13.93 -12.55
CA MET A 40 -8.21 -13.59 -13.44
C MET A 40 -9.29 -12.78 -12.73
N ASP A 41 -9.74 -13.23 -11.56
CA ASP A 41 -10.79 -12.56 -10.79
C ASP A 41 -10.35 -11.17 -10.32
N LEU A 42 -9.08 -11.01 -9.93
CA LEU A 42 -8.52 -9.72 -9.56
C LEU A 42 -8.36 -8.77 -10.75
N LYS A 43 -8.03 -9.28 -11.95
CA LYS A 43 -8.01 -8.43 -13.16
C LYS A 43 -9.38 -7.86 -13.45
N GLU A 44 -10.42 -8.68 -13.36
CA GLU A 44 -11.80 -8.24 -13.55
C GLU A 44 -12.22 -7.23 -12.45
N PHE A 45 -12.00 -7.56 -11.19
CA PHE A 45 -12.39 -6.72 -10.05
C PHE A 45 -11.68 -5.35 -10.05
N LEU A 46 -10.39 -5.32 -10.37
CA LEU A 46 -9.57 -4.11 -10.37
C LEU A 46 -9.63 -3.34 -11.70
N ASP A 47 -10.31 -3.90 -12.70
CA ASP A 47 -10.43 -3.32 -14.05
C ASP A 47 -9.04 -3.06 -14.67
N VAL A 48 -8.19 -4.09 -14.71
CA VAL A 48 -6.81 -4.03 -15.24
C VAL A 48 -6.55 -5.19 -16.22
N GLN A 49 -5.71 -4.94 -17.24
CA GLN A 49 -5.44 -5.96 -18.27
C GLN A 49 -4.42 -7.01 -17.84
N HIS A 50 -3.37 -6.59 -17.16
CA HIS A 50 -2.22 -7.41 -16.83
C HIS A 50 -1.89 -7.35 -15.35
N LEU A 51 -1.89 -8.51 -14.70
CA LEU A 51 -1.66 -8.66 -13.27
C LEU A 51 -0.93 -9.98 -12.99
N LEU A 52 0.03 -9.93 -12.07
CA LEU A 52 0.69 -11.12 -11.52
C LEU A 52 0.52 -11.15 -10.00
N PHE A 53 0.16 -12.32 -9.48
CA PHE A 53 0.14 -12.60 -8.06
C PHE A 53 1.52 -13.09 -7.60
N VAL A 54 2.10 -12.43 -6.59
CA VAL A 54 3.45 -12.70 -6.08
C VAL A 54 3.44 -12.88 -4.55
N THR A 55 4.58 -13.26 -3.99
CA THR A 55 4.72 -13.61 -2.56
C THR A 55 4.34 -12.49 -1.60
N ASN A 56 4.70 -11.25 -1.88
CA ASN A 56 4.37 -10.07 -1.05
C ASN A 56 4.64 -8.76 -1.80
N GLY A 57 4.22 -7.63 -1.19
CA GLY A 57 4.41 -6.31 -1.77
C GLY A 57 5.88 -5.87 -1.90
N THR A 58 6.76 -6.29 -1.00
CA THR A 58 8.19 -5.97 -1.05
C THR A 58 8.85 -6.60 -2.27
N VAL A 59 8.62 -7.89 -2.48
CA VAL A 59 9.08 -8.62 -3.67
C VAL A 59 8.47 -8.02 -4.95
N ALA A 60 7.23 -7.54 -4.90
CA ALA A 60 6.62 -6.85 -6.03
C ALA A 60 7.40 -5.59 -6.44
N ILE A 61 7.80 -4.76 -5.47
CA ILE A 61 8.62 -3.55 -5.73
C ILE A 61 10.00 -3.93 -6.27
N GLN A 62 10.68 -4.91 -5.67
CA GLN A 62 11.99 -5.38 -6.13
C GLN A 62 11.93 -5.89 -7.58
N MET A 63 10.94 -6.71 -7.90
CA MET A 63 10.71 -7.20 -9.25
C MET A 63 10.40 -6.06 -10.24
N ALA A 64 9.66 -5.02 -9.81
CA ALA A 64 9.37 -3.86 -10.65
C ALA A 64 10.64 -3.09 -11.01
N ILE A 65 11.51 -2.81 -10.02
CA ILE A 65 12.81 -2.16 -10.23
C ILE A 65 13.66 -2.98 -11.20
N LYS A 66 13.72 -4.30 -10.99
CA LYS A 66 14.50 -5.22 -11.82
C LYS A 66 13.97 -5.30 -13.25
N ALA A 67 12.66 -5.39 -13.42
CA ALA A 67 12.05 -5.52 -14.75
C ALA A 67 12.21 -4.26 -15.61
N LEU A 68 12.33 -3.10 -14.99
CA LEU A 68 12.58 -1.82 -15.66
C LEU A 68 14.06 -1.51 -15.85
N ASP A 69 14.96 -2.44 -15.49
CA ASP A 69 16.42 -2.33 -15.62
C ASP A 69 17.01 -1.09 -14.93
N ILE A 70 16.40 -0.68 -13.80
CA ILE A 70 16.82 0.49 -13.05
C ILE A 70 18.05 0.13 -12.21
N THR A 71 19.10 0.94 -12.31
CA THR A 71 20.37 0.77 -11.59
C THR A 71 20.90 2.07 -10.98
N GLY A 72 20.21 3.18 -11.23
CA GLY A 72 20.60 4.53 -10.81
C GLY A 72 19.81 5.05 -9.61
N GLU A 73 19.51 6.33 -9.65
CA GLU A 73 18.73 7.01 -8.62
C GLU A 73 17.23 6.82 -8.87
N ILE A 74 16.49 6.60 -7.76
CA ILE A 74 15.03 6.53 -7.74
C ILE A 74 14.49 7.60 -6.80
N ILE A 75 13.73 8.54 -7.34
CA ILE A 75 13.02 9.55 -6.54
C ILE A 75 11.89 8.88 -5.78
N THR A 76 11.81 9.13 -4.47
CA THR A 76 10.78 8.55 -3.60
C THR A 76 10.42 9.50 -2.45
N THR A 77 9.50 9.09 -1.57
CA THR A 77 9.08 9.87 -0.41
C THR A 77 9.65 9.32 0.89
N PRO A 78 10.02 10.17 1.87
CA PRO A 78 10.41 9.72 3.19
C PRO A 78 9.21 9.32 4.08
N PHE A 79 7.97 9.56 3.62
CA PHE A 79 6.74 9.25 4.34
C PHE A 79 6.06 8.03 3.73
N SER A 80 6.61 6.86 4.01
CA SER A 80 6.12 5.56 3.53
C SER A 80 6.47 4.46 4.52
N PHE A 81 5.99 3.24 4.25
CA PHE A 81 6.50 2.06 4.92
C PHE A 81 7.94 1.77 4.46
N VAL A 82 8.76 1.24 5.36
CA VAL A 82 10.19 1.00 5.09
C VAL A 82 10.45 0.13 3.86
N ALA A 83 9.54 -0.75 3.49
CA ALA A 83 9.68 -1.62 2.31
C ALA A 83 9.90 -0.84 1.01
N THR A 84 9.28 0.35 0.85
CA THR A 84 9.46 1.19 -0.33
C THR A 84 10.94 1.57 -0.51
N THR A 85 11.55 2.14 0.52
CA THR A 85 12.96 2.56 0.47
C THR A 85 13.95 1.40 0.54
N SER A 86 13.67 0.39 1.40
CA SER A 86 14.58 -0.75 1.52
C SER A 86 14.65 -1.58 0.23
N SER A 87 13.57 -1.68 -0.53
CA SER A 87 13.61 -2.35 -1.85
C SER A 87 14.52 -1.62 -2.84
N ILE A 88 14.53 -0.28 -2.84
CA ILE A 88 15.43 0.52 -3.68
C ILE A 88 16.89 0.18 -3.36
N VAL A 89 17.24 0.24 -2.07
CA VAL A 89 18.62 -0.01 -1.61
C VAL A 89 19.02 -1.48 -1.83
N TRP A 90 18.09 -2.41 -1.59
CA TRP A 90 18.33 -3.84 -1.77
C TRP A 90 18.64 -4.21 -3.23
N GLU A 91 17.99 -3.52 -4.18
CA GLU A 91 18.26 -3.68 -5.62
C GLU A 91 19.51 -2.91 -6.11
N GLY A 92 20.28 -2.31 -5.20
CA GLY A 92 21.51 -1.58 -5.52
C GLY A 92 21.29 -0.18 -6.08
N CYS A 93 20.06 0.33 -6.00
CA CYS A 93 19.70 1.68 -6.42
C CYS A 93 19.86 2.69 -5.28
N THR A 94 19.92 3.98 -5.60
CA THR A 94 20.04 5.07 -4.64
C THR A 94 18.70 5.79 -4.49
N PRO A 95 18.07 5.80 -3.30
CA PRO A 95 16.86 6.58 -3.08
C PRO A 95 17.19 8.08 -2.99
N VAL A 96 16.44 8.90 -3.71
CA VAL A 96 16.46 10.36 -3.63
C VAL A 96 15.12 10.81 -3.05
N PHE A 97 15.13 11.33 -1.83
CA PHE A 97 13.89 11.72 -1.17
C PHE A 97 13.39 13.08 -1.63
N VAL A 98 12.07 13.17 -1.79
CA VAL A 98 11.31 14.42 -2.01
C VAL A 98 10.27 14.52 -0.91
N ASP A 99 10.12 15.70 -0.31
CA ASP A 99 9.16 15.95 0.76
C ASP A 99 7.71 15.72 0.29
N ILE A 100 6.80 15.60 1.22
CA ILE A 100 5.39 15.38 0.96
C ILE A 100 4.61 16.69 0.79
N CYS A 101 3.52 16.61 0.03
CA CYS A 101 2.48 17.64 0.07
C CYS A 101 1.79 17.61 1.45
N PRO A 102 1.71 18.75 2.16
CA PRO A 102 1.16 18.78 3.50
C PRO A 102 -0.31 18.33 3.56
N ASP A 103 -1.07 18.51 2.49
CA ASP A 103 -2.50 18.22 2.45
C ASP A 103 -2.80 16.76 2.12
N SER A 104 -2.22 16.23 1.05
CA SER A 104 -2.44 14.84 0.60
C SER A 104 -1.59 13.81 1.34
N LEU A 105 -0.47 14.22 1.94
CA LEU A 105 0.59 13.41 2.54
C LEU A 105 1.30 12.47 1.54
N CYS A 106 1.00 12.55 0.27
CA CYS A 106 1.76 11.91 -0.80
C CYS A 106 2.98 12.75 -1.19
N ILE A 107 3.90 12.17 -1.95
CA ILE A 107 5.04 12.91 -2.52
C ILE A 107 4.57 14.22 -3.16
N ASP A 108 5.27 15.31 -2.90
CA ASP A 108 4.96 16.61 -3.50
C ASP A 108 5.47 16.65 -4.96
N ALA A 109 4.53 16.47 -5.89
CA ALA A 109 4.85 16.44 -7.32
C ALA A 109 5.47 17.74 -7.84
N ASP A 110 5.22 18.88 -7.16
CA ASP A 110 5.83 20.17 -7.51
C ASP A 110 7.34 20.22 -7.24
N LYS A 111 7.84 19.35 -6.37
CA LYS A 111 9.26 19.30 -5.97
C LYS A 111 10.05 18.18 -6.65
N ILE A 112 9.39 17.33 -7.45
CA ILE A 112 10.07 16.20 -8.09
C ILE A 112 11.14 16.67 -9.08
N GLU A 113 10.85 17.68 -9.91
CA GLU A 113 11.78 18.13 -10.92
C GLU A 113 13.09 18.69 -10.33
N ASP A 114 13.02 19.35 -9.17
CA ASP A 114 14.19 19.89 -8.48
C ASP A 114 15.14 18.81 -7.94
N ALA A 115 14.63 17.58 -7.79
CA ALA A 115 15.40 16.45 -7.30
C ALA A 115 16.01 15.59 -8.43
N ILE A 116 15.71 15.90 -9.70
CA ILE A 116 16.22 15.14 -10.84
C ILE A 116 17.69 15.46 -11.09
N THR A 117 18.50 14.41 -11.21
CA THR A 117 19.91 14.48 -11.62
C THR A 117 20.13 13.68 -12.92
N GLU A 118 21.34 13.72 -13.46
CA GLU A 118 21.74 12.87 -14.61
C GLU A 118 21.69 11.36 -14.29
N LYS A 119 21.65 10.97 -13.01
CA LYS A 119 21.59 9.60 -12.57
C LYS A 119 20.16 9.11 -12.28
N THR A 120 19.19 10.02 -12.26
CA THR A 120 17.80 9.70 -11.98
C THR A 120 17.20 8.88 -13.11
N GLN A 121 16.66 7.70 -12.79
CA GLN A 121 16.05 6.78 -13.76
C GLN A 121 14.57 6.52 -13.53
N ALA A 122 14.10 6.72 -12.29
CA ALA A 122 12.71 6.43 -11.95
C ALA A 122 12.16 7.30 -10.82
N ILE A 123 10.84 7.32 -10.75
CA ILE A 123 10.04 7.80 -9.62
C ILE A 123 9.31 6.60 -9.03
N LEU A 124 9.49 6.33 -7.71
CA LEU A 124 8.73 5.35 -6.95
C LEU A 124 7.90 6.11 -5.92
N ALA A 125 6.63 6.34 -6.23
CA ALA A 125 5.72 7.12 -5.40
C ALA A 125 4.72 6.23 -4.68
N THR A 126 4.41 6.56 -3.41
CA THR A 126 3.47 5.80 -2.58
C THR A 126 2.11 6.49 -2.55
N HIS A 127 1.04 5.75 -2.82
CA HIS A 127 -0.34 6.18 -2.59
C HIS A 127 -0.67 6.04 -1.10
N VAL A 128 -0.30 7.06 -0.33
CA VAL A 128 -0.37 7.03 1.15
C VAL A 128 -1.81 6.89 1.62
N TYR A 129 -2.08 5.90 2.48
CA TYR A 129 -3.42 5.52 2.99
C TYR A 129 -4.43 5.12 1.90
N GLY A 130 -4.00 4.96 0.66
CA GLY A 130 -4.85 4.75 -0.50
C GLY A 130 -5.24 6.06 -1.22
N ASN A 131 -4.79 7.22 -0.72
CA ASN A 131 -4.94 8.50 -1.40
C ASN A 131 -3.98 8.55 -2.59
N PRO A 132 -4.46 8.71 -3.82
CA PRO A 132 -3.57 8.77 -4.98
C PRO A 132 -2.63 9.98 -4.95
N CYS A 133 -1.38 9.75 -5.38
CA CYS A 133 -0.50 10.84 -5.78
C CYS A 133 -1.11 11.64 -6.94
N ASP A 134 -0.57 12.81 -7.24
CA ASP A 134 -0.89 13.52 -8.48
C ASP A 134 -0.28 12.75 -9.68
N VAL A 135 -1.01 11.67 -10.07
CA VAL A 135 -0.55 10.74 -11.11
C VAL A 135 -0.39 11.41 -12.47
N ILE A 136 -1.19 12.45 -12.75
CA ILE A 136 -1.14 13.19 -14.01
C ILE A 136 0.14 14.03 -14.09
N LYS A 137 0.44 14.75 -13.01
CA LYS A 137 1.66 15.58 -12.95
C LYS A 137 2.92 14.73 -12.94
N ILE A 138 2.92 13.64 -12.18
CA ILE A 138 4.05 12.70 -12.15
C ILE A 138 4.29 12.10 -13.55
N GLU A 139 3.23 11.74 -14.28
CA GLU A 139 3.34 11.26 -15.65
C GLU A 139 3.95 12.31 -16.60
N GLN A 140 3.53 13.58 -16.48
CA GLN A 140 4.08 14.69 -17.28
C GLN A 140 5.58 14.88 -17.01
N ILE A 141 6.01 14.88 -15.74
CA ILE A 141 7.41 14.98 -15.35
C ILE A 141 8.20 13.78 -15.89
N ALA A 142 7.70 12.56 -15.70
CA ALA A 142 8.36 11.36 -16.16
C ALA A 142 8.55 11.34 -17.68
N LYS A 143 7.53 11.73 -18.45
CA LYS A 143 7.65 11.88 -19.93
C LYS A 143 8.66 12.92 -20.34
N LYS A 144 8.68 14.08 -19.69
CA LYS A 144 9.61 15.18 -19.98
C LYS A 144 11.07 14.78 -19.77
N HIS A 145 11.34 13.99 -18.72
CA HIS A 145 12.69 13.60 -18.31
C HIS A 145 13.04 12.14 -18.67
N ASN A 146 12.17 11.44 -19.42
CA ASN A 146 12.34 10.03 -19.80
C ASN A 146 12.58 9.11 -18.60
N LEU A 147 11.83 9.31 -17.51
CA LEU A 147 11.90 8.52 -16.29
C LEU A 147 10.85 7.40 -16.29
N LYS A 148 11.15 6.31 -15.61
CA LYS A 148 10.18 5.26 -15.29
C LYS A 148 9.35 5.64 -14.08
N VAL A 149 8.10 5.14 -14.01
CA VAL A 149 7.22 5.38 -12.86
C VAL A 149 6.75 4.07 -12.28
N ILE A 150 7.05 3.88 -10.99
CA ILE A 150 6.53 2.77 -10.18
C ILE A 150 5.63 3.37 -9.09
N TYR A 151 4.44 2.81 -8.92
CA TYR A 151 3.59 3.16 -7.79
C TYR A 151 3.57 2.06 -6.74
N ASP A 152 3.96 2.42 -5.50
CA ASP A 152 3.65 1.62 -4.33
C ASP A 152 2.18 1.91 -3.94
N ALA A 153 1.29 1.09 -4.44
CA ALA A 153 -0.14 1.16 -4.20
C ALA A 153 -0.62 0.16 -3.13
N ALA A 154 0.28 -0.20 -2.17
CA ALA A 154 -0.01 -1.15 -1.10
C ALA A 154 -1.26 -0.80 -0.25
N HIS A 155 -1.73 0.43 -0.31
CA HIS A 155 -2.90 0.93 0.40
C HIS A 155 -4.09 1.25 -0.53
N ALA A 156 -3.91 1.16 -1.85
CA ALA A 156 -4.85 1.71 -2.83
C ALA A 156 -5.72 0.65 -3.54
N PHE A 157 -5.93 -0.51 -2.90
CA PHE A 157 -6.77 -1.57 -3.46
C PHE A 157 -8.19 -1.05 -3.78
N GLY A 158 -8.60 -1.21 -5.05
CA GLY A 158 -9.92 -0.80 -5.54
C GLY A 158 -10.11 0.70 -5.76
N VAL A 159 -9.06 1.53 -5.61
CA VAL A 159 -9.13 2.98 -5.85
C VAL A 159 -9.14 3.25 -7.36
N LYS A 160 -9.99 4.21 -7.78
CA LYS A 160 -10.03 4.74 -9.14
C LYS A 160 -9.73 6.24 -9.14
N VAL A 161 -9.04 6.72 -10.17
CA VAL A 161 -8.79 8.14 -10.46
C VAL A 161 -9.39 8.45 -11.83
N ASN A 162 -10.23 9.47 -11.93
CA ASN A 162 -10.97 9.80 -13.17
C ASN A 162 -11.72 8.58 -13.77
N GLY A 163 -12.26 7.71 -12.92
CA GLY A 163 -12.97 6.50 -13.34
C GLY A 163 -12.08 5.33 -13.77
N LYS A 164 -10.76 5.51 -13.87
CA LYS A 164 -9.75 4.53 -14.24
C LYS A 164 -9.08 3.93 -13.01
N SER A 165 -8.78 2.64 -13.01
CA SER A 165 -8.04 2.00 -11.92
C SER A 165 -6.73 2.74 -11.62
N VAL A 166 -6.43 2.99 -10.34
CA VAL A 166 -5.18 3.64 -9.96
C VAL A 166 -3.95 2.81 -10.36
N PHE A 167 -4.12 1.50 -10.53
CA PHE A 167 -3.08 0.58 -10.96
C PHE A 167 -2.72 0.69 -12.46
N GLU A 168 -3.49 1.42 -13.24
CA GLU A 168 -3.21 1.63 -14.66
C GLU A 168 -2.33 2.87 -14.93
N TYR A 169 -1.90 3.57 -13.89
CA TYR A 169 -0.97 4.69 -13.99
C TYR A 169 0.48 4.22 -13.78
N GLY A 170 1.43 4.89 -14.44
CA GLY A 170 2.85 4.53 -14.41
C GLY A 170 3.20 3.33 -15.29
N ASP A 171 4.47 2.91 -15.25
CA ASP A 171 4.96 1.72 -15.95
C ASP A 171 4.56 0.44 -15.20
N ILE A 172 4.66 0.47 -13.87
CA ILE A 172 4.27 -0.63 -12.98
C ILE A 172 3.62 -0.07 -11.72
N SER A 173 2.51 -0.69 -11.29
CA SER A 173 1.95 -0.52 -9.95
C SER A 173 2.09 -1.80 -9.14
N THR A 174 2.41 -1.68 -7.85
CA THR A 174 2.53 -2.81 -6.92
C THR A 174 1.51 -2.69 -5.81
N CYS A 175 0.96 -3.80 -5.34
CA CYS A 175 0.04 -3.81 -4.21
C CYS A 175 0.41 -4.89 -3.20
N SER A 176 0.20 -4.61 -1.92
CA SER A 176 0.39 -5.59 -0.84
C SER A 176 -0.94 -6.25 -0.49
N LEU A 177 -0.94 -7.57 -0.40
CA LEU A 177 -2.06 -8.39 0.08
C LEU A 177 -1.75 -9.04 1.44
N HIS A 178 -0.92 -8.37 2.26
CA HIS A 178 -0.67 -8.78 3.63
C HIS A 178 -1.95 -8.72 4.47
N SER A 179 -2.07 -9.57 5.48
CA SER A 179 -3.26 -9.73 6.34
C SER A 179 -3.76 -8.44 7.02
N THR A 180 -2.91 -7.44 7.18
CA THR A 180 -3.30 -6.13 7.74
C THR A 180 -3.97 -5.19 6.73
N LYS A 181 -3.98 -5.54 5.44
CA LYS A 181 -4.55 -4.70 4.38
C LYS A 181 -6.07 -4.86 4.30
N LEU A 182 -6.71 -3.90 3.63
CA LEU A 182 -8.15 -3.89 3.40
C LEU A 182 -8.63 -5.18 2.70
N TYR A 183 -7.88 -5.63 1.71
CA TYR A 183 -8.03 -6.92 1.03
C TYR A 183 -6.72 -7.70 1.16
N HIS A 184 -6.78 -8.99 1.47
CA HIS A 184 -5.58 -9.79 1.73
C HIS A 184 -5.72 -11.25 1.29
N SER A 185 -4.57 -11.89 1.11
CA SER A 185 -4.40 -13.33 0.88
C SER A 185 -3.51 -13.98 1.97
N VAL A 186 -3.59 -13.50 3.23
CA VAL A 186 -2.67 -13.76 4.34
C VAL A 186 -1.33 -13.08 4.08
N GLU A 187 -0.54 -13.61 3.17
CA GLU A 187 0.61 -13.00 2.52
C GLU A 187 0.39 -12.99 1.01
N GLY A 188 0.77 -11.89 0.37
CA GLY A 188 0.65 -11.74 -1.07
C GLY A 188 1.05 -10.36 -1.55
N GLY A 189 1.26 -10.27 -2.85
CA GLY A 189 1.47 -9.02 -3.56
C GLY A 189 0.92 -9.12 -4.98
N LEU A 190 0.71 -7.97 -5.58
CA LEU A 190 0.34 -7.85 -6.99
C LEU A 190 1.36 -6.98 -7.70
N ILE A 191 1.62 -7.31 -8.95
CA ILE A 191 2.33 -6.47 -9.90
C ILE A 191 1.39 -6.26 -11.09
N ILE A 192 1.15 -5.00 -11.41
CA ILE A 192 0.26 -4.60 -12.48
C ILE A 192 1.02 -3.71 -13.48
N THR A 193 0.82 -3.94 -14.77
CA THR A 193 1.38 -3.12 -15.85
C THR A 193 0.43 -3.10 -17.03
N GLN A 194 0.51 -2.06 -17.87
CA GLN A 194 -0.25 -2.01 -19.12
C GLN A 194 0.57 -2.54 -20.31
N ASN A 195 1.86 -2.84 -20.10
CA ASN A 195 2.76 -3.30 -21.15
C ASN A 195 2.85 -4.84 -21.17
N PRO A 196 2.37 -5.53 -22.23
CA PRO A 196 2.39 -6.99 -22.31
C PRO A 196 3.81 -7.59 -22.37
N ASP A 197 4.78 -6.87 -22.90
CA ASP A 197 6.17 -7.38 -22.95
C ASP A 197 6.82 -7.28 -21.56
N LEU A 198 6.52 -6.22 -20.83
CA LEU A 198 6.94 -6.07 -19.43
C LEU A 198 6.26 -7.14 -18.54
N LEU A 199 4.99 -7.47 -18.80
CA LEU A 199 4.32 -8.58 -18.12
C LEU A 199 5.06 -9.91 -18.33
N LYS A 200 5.48 -10.22 -19.56
CA LYS A 200 6.24 -11.46 -19.87
C LYS A 200 7.57 -11.48 -19.12
N LYS A 201 8.31 -10.36 -19.12
CA LYS A 201 9.56 -10.20 -18.37
C LYS A 201 9.34 -10.43 -16.87
N LEU A 202 8.31 -9.80 -16.29
CA LEU A 202 7.92 -9.97 -14.89
C LEU A 202 7.53 -11.41 -14.56
N ALA A 203 6.80 -12.09 -15.44
CA ALA A 203 6.41 -13.49 -15.24
C ALA A 203 7.65 -14.42 -15.24
N SER A 204 8.64 -14.15 -16.08
CA SER A 204 9.93 -14.85 -16.08
C SER A 204 10.70 -14.59 -14.79
N ILE A 205 10.88 -13.32 -14.39
CA ILE A 205 11.56 -12.92 -13.15
C ILE A 205 10.89 -13.58 -11.92
N ARG A 206 9.55 -13.64 -11.86
CA ARG A 206 8.79 -14.31 -10.79
C ARG A 206 9.15 -15.79 -10.63
N ASN A 207 9.60 -16.44 -11.69
CA ASN A 207 9.92 -17.86 -11.73
C ASN A 207 11.38 -18.11 -12.10
N PHE A 208 12.33 -17.55 -11.34
CA PHE A 208 13.77 -17.74 -11.49
C PHE A 208 14.35 -17.35 -12.86
N GLY A 209 13.66 -16.56 -13.68
CA GLY A 209 14.08 -16.23 -15.03
C GLY A 209 13.90 -17.36 -16.05
N ILE A 210 13.14 -18.40 -15.71
CA ILE A 210 12.88 -19.54 -16.58
C ILE A 210 12.03 -19.08 -17.78
N SER A 211 12.53 -19.31 -18.98
CA SER A 211 11.86 -18.97 -20.24
C SER A 211 11.45 -20.21 -21.06
N GLY A 212 11.87 -21.39 -20.66
CA GLY A 212 11.55 -22.66 -21.30
C GLY A 212 12.06 -23.82 -20.47
N PHE A 213 11.89 -25.05 -20.96
CA PHE A 213 12.21 -26.27 -20.19
C PHE A 213 13.69 -26.31 -19.74
N ASP A 214 14.61 -25.87 -20.61
CA ASP A 214 16.06 -25.88 -20.35
C ASP A 214 16.69 -24.49 -20.61
N SER A 215 15.94 -23.39 -20.43
CA SER A 215 16.43 -22.06 -20.77
C SER A 215 16.04 -21.00 -19.73
N PHE A 216 16.94 -20.02 -19.58
CA PHE A 216 16.75 -18.85 -18.73
C PHE A 216 16.91 -17.59 -19.59
N SER A 217 16.04 -16.60 -19.43
CA SER A 217 16.09 -15.31 -20.15
C SER A 217 16.45 -14.14 -19.27
N GLU A 218 16.24 -14.27 -17.96
CA GLU A 218 16.35 -13.16 -17.02
C GLU A 218 16.99 -13.61 -15.70
N LEU A 219 17.52 -12.67 -14.95
CA LEU A 219 17.81 -12.87 -13.54
C LEU A 219 16.48 -12.85 -12.76
N GLY A 220 16.10 -13.98 -12.19
CA GLY A 220 14.81 -14.09 -11.49
C GLY A 220 14.95 -14.62 -10.06
N ILE A 221 13.84 -14.61 -9.38
CA ILE A 221 13.69 -15.08 -7.99
C ILE A 221 12.50 -16.03 -7.86
N ASN A 222 12.35 -16.67 -6.71
CA ASN A 222 11.11 -17.33 -6.35
C ASN A 222 10.08 -16.31 -5.84
N GLY A 223 9.44 -15.62 -6.75
CA GLY A 223 8.38 -14.65 -6.46
C GLY A 223 6.96 -15.26 -6.47
N LYS A 224 6.84 -16.58 -6.70
CA LYS A 224 5.55 -17.27 -6.77
C LYS A 224 4.93 -17.41 -5.38
N ASN A 225 3.59 -17.36 -5.34
CA ASN A 225 2.85 -17.66 -4.11
C ASN A 225 2.21 -19.05 -4.15
N SER A 226 1.62 -19.50 -3.03
CA SER A 226 1.01 -20.82 -2.90
C SER A 226 -0.48 -20.82 -3.20
N GLU A 227 -1.03 -21.99 -3.48
CA GLU A 227 -2.46 -22.22 -3.64
C GLU A 227 -3.26 -21.88 -2.36
N PHE A 228 -2.66 -22.03 -1.18
CA PHE A 228 -3.30 -21.68 0.10
C PHE A 228 -3.54 -20.18 0.25
N HIS A 229 -2.58 -19.36 -0.15
CA HIS A 229 -2.72 -17.91 -0.17
C HIS A 229 -3.72 -17.47 -1.24
N ALA A 230 -3.68 -18.10 -2.41
CA ALA A 230 -4.66 -17.86 -3.45
C ALA A 230 -6.08 -18.20 -3.03
N ALA A 231 -6.26 -19.34 -2.34
CA ALA A 231 -7.56 -19.76 -1.76
C ALA A 231 -8.13 -18.70 -0.80
N MET A 232 -7.28 -18.13 0.07
CA MET A 232 -7.69 -17.05 0.97
C MET A 232 -8.06 -15.78 0.19
N GLY A 233 -7.28 -15.42 -0.81
CA GLY A 233 -7.60 -14.29 -1.70
C GLY A 233 -8.95 -14.46 -2.38
N LEU A 234 -9.20 -15.62 -2.97
CA LEU A 234 -10.48 -15.94 -3.64
C LEU A 234 -11.68 -15.91 -2.66
N ALA A 235 -11.50 -16.44 -1.45
CA ALA A 235 -12.55 -16.40 -0.44
C ALA A 235 -12.85 -14.96 0.01
N ASN A 236 -11.82 -14.14 0.25
CA ASN A 236 -11.95 -12.74 0.67
C ASN A 236 -12.53 -11.85 -0.44
N LEU A 237 -12.23 -12.12 -1.71
CA LEU A 237 -12.67 -11.28 -2.83
C LEU A 237 -14.19 -11.13 -2.88
N LYS A 238 -14.92 -12.18 -2.53
CA LYS A 238 -16.39 -12.19 -2.48
C LYS A 238 -16.98 -11.21 -1.47
N HIS A 239 -16.20 -10.84 -0.46
CA HIS A 239 -16.63 -9.98 0.64
C HIS A 239 -16.11 -8.54 0.55
N THR A 240 -15.34 -8.22 -0.49
CA THR A 240 -14.63 -6.91 -0.62
C THR A 240 -15.59 -5.73 -0.59
N GLU A 241 -16.74 -5.84 -1.24
CA GLU A 241 -17.76 -4.77 -1.23
C GLU A 241 -18.33 -4.56 0.18
N ALA A 242 -18.66 -5.63 0.89
CA ALA A 242 -19.16 -5.55 2.26
C ALA A 242 -18.11 -4.93 3.21
N ILE A 243 -16.83 -5.33 3.05
CA ILE A 243 -15.71 -4.76 3.81
C ILE A 243 -15.59 -3.25 3.54
N HIS A 244 -15.65 -2.85 2.29
CA HIS A 244 -15.56 -1.44 1.89
C HIS A 244 -16.73 -0.62 2.48
N ASN A 245 -17.98 -1.10 2.33
CA ASN A 245 -19.17 -0.42 2.83
C ASN A 245 -19.13 -0.27 4.36
N GLN A 246 -18.71 -1.31 5.08
CA GLN A 246 -18.57 -1.25 6.53
C GLN A 246 -17.50 -0.24 6.95
N ARG A 247 -16.31 -0.25 6.31
CA ARG A 247 -15.23 0.71 6.63
C ARG A 247 -15.65 2.16 6.32
N LYS A 248 -16.42 2.38 5.26
CA LYS A 248 -17.02 3.67 4.94
C LYS A 248 -17.93 4.14 6.09
N LYS A 249 -18.89 3.29 6.50
CA LYS A 249 -19.80 3.58 7.60
C LYS A 249 -19.08 3.95 8.90
N LEU A 250 -18.05 3.17 9.24
CA LEU A 250 -17.23 3.42 10.43
C LEU A 250 -16.42 4.72 10.32
N SER A 251 -15.92 5.06 9.14
CA SER A 251 -15.22 6.32 8.90
C SER A 251 -16.16 7.52 9.04
N GLU A 252 -17.39 7.41 8.52
CA GLU A 252 -18.43 8.42 8.71
C GLU A 252 -18.83 8.58 10.18
N CYS A 253 -18.83 7.48 10.96
CA CYS A 253 -19.06 7.51 12.41
C CYS A 253 -17.96 8.29 13.14
N TYR A 254 -16.68 8.03 12.81
CA TYR A 254 -15.55 8.83 13.29
C TYR A 254 -15.71 10.31 12.93
N ASP A 255 -16.05 10.62 11.69
CA ASP A 255 -16.23 11.98 11.19
C ASP A 255 -17.27 12.76 11.99
N LYS A 256 -18.38 12.11 12.33
CA LYS A 256 -19.43 12.67 13.15
C LYS A 256 -18.98 12.93 14.60
N ASN A 257 -18.32 11.94 15.21
CA ASN A 257 -17.94 11.99 16.62
C ASN A 257 -16.74 12.90 16.88
N LEU A 258 -15.81 13.00 15.92
CA LEU A 258 -14.60 13.81 16.03
C LEU A 258 -14.71 15.19 15.37
N LYS A 259 -15.92 15.68 15.06
CA LYS A 259 -16.11 17.01 14.42
C LYS A 259 -15.48 18.17 15.20
N ASN A 260 -15.32 18.04 16.52
CA ASN A 260 -14.72 19.04 17.40
C ASN A 260 -13.26 18.74 17.75
N LEU A 261 -12.68 17.69 17.15
CA LEU A 261 -11.26 17.40 17.33
C LEU A 261 -10.43 18.48 16.65
N LYS A 262 -9.47 19.06 17.39
CA LYS A 262 -8.47 19.98 16.87
C LYS A 262 -7.40 19.20 16.10
N ALA A 263 -7.80 18.74 14.94
CA ALA A 263 -6.96 17.95 14.04
C ALA A 263 -7.28 18.31 12.59
N ARG A 264 -6.32 18.08 11.74
CA ARG A 264 -6.49 18.18 10.30
C ARG A 264 -6.73 16.80 9.71
N LYS A 265 -7.70 16.69 8.79
CA LYS A 265 -7.87 15.50 7.95
C LYS A 265 -6.93 15.56 6.75
N VAL A 266 -6.57 14.41 6.26
CA VAL A 266 -5.88 14.27 4.97
C VAL A 266 -6.83 14.70 3.85
N VAL A 267 -6.37 15.58 2.97
CA VAL A 267 -7.14 16.01 1.81
C VAL A 267 -7.05 14.90 0.75
N TRP A 268 -8.19 14.32 0.45
CA TRP A 268 -8.28 13.26 -0.54
C TRP A 268 -8.22 13.82 -1.98
N HIS A 269 -7.60 13.09 -2.89
CA HIS A 269 -7.55 13.49 -4.30
C HIS A 269 -8.97 13.66 -4.85
N LYS A 270 -9.27 14.85 -5.39
CA LYS A 270 -10.64 15.27 -5.76
C LYS A 270 -11.33 14.38 -6.79
N ASP A 271 -10.55 13.80 -7.71
CA ASP A 271 -11.04 12.98 -8.81
C ASP A 271 -10.89 11.47 -8.52
N ALA A 272 -10.65 11.10 -7.24
CA ALA A 272 -10.44 9.72 -6.85
C ALA A 272 -11.56 9.17 -5.95
N THR A 273 -11.84 7.88 -6.11
CA THR A 273 -12.65 7.14 -5.15
C THR A 273 -11.86 6.89 -3.86
N GLN A 274 -12.55 6.83 -2.73
CA GLN A 274 -11.91 6.52 -1.44
C GLN A 274 -12.21 5.07 -1.05
N ASN A 275 -11.17 4.34 -0.62
CA ASN A 275 -11.31 2.94 -0.21
C ASN A 275 -11.39 2.73 1.31
N TYR A 276 -11.23 3.80 2.10
CA TYR A 276 -11.29 3.75 3.57
C TYR A 276 -10.31 2.72 4.17
N ALA A 277 -9.11 2.63 3.59
CA ALA A 277 -8.09 1.69 4.06
C ALA A 277 -7.56 2.05 5.45
N TYR A 278 -7.54 3.34 5.79
CA TYR A 278 -7.10 3.88 7.09
C TYR A 278 -7.96 5.05 7.51
N TYR A 279 -7.90 5.38 8.81
CA TYR A 279 -8.48 6.61 9.35
C TYR A 279 -7.39 7.45 10.05
N PRO A 280 -6.58 8.20 9.27
CA PRO A 280 -5.54 9.08 9.80
C PRO A 280 -6.11 10.40 10.28
N VAL A 281 -5.61 10.90 11.42
CA VAL A 281 -5.81 12.25 11.92
C VAL A 281 -4.47 12.93 12.16
N VAL A 282 -4.30 14.18 11.76
CA VAL A 282 -3.11 14.97 12.01
C VAL A 282 -3.41 15.95 13.13
N LEU A 283 -2.94 15.65 14.34
CA LEU A 283 -3.18 16.43 15.56
C LEU A 283 -2.38 17.75 15.56
N GLU A 284 -2.75 18.68 16.43
CA GLU A 284 -2.09 19.99 16.54
C GLU A 284 -0.61 19.90 16.93
N SER A 285 -0.25 18.91 17.78
CA SER A 285 1.13 18.74 18.26
C SER A 285 1.47 17.27 18.55
N GLU A 286 2.77 16.96 18.60
CA GLU A 286 3.25 15.67 19.06
C GLU A 286 2.91 15.44 20.54
N GLU A 287 2.95 16.47 21.37
CA GLU A 287 2.58 16.38 22.78
C GLU A 287 1.15 15.87 22.95
N LEU A 288 0.20 16.45 22.21
CA LEU A 288 -1.20 16.03 22.22
C LEU A 288 -1.34 14.59 21.72
N LEU A 289 -0.63 14.24 20.65
CA LEU A 289 -0.61 12.86 20.12
C LEU A 289 -0.15 11.86 21.17
N LEU A 290 0.95 12.15 21.86
CA LEU A 290 1.51 11.24 22.87
C LEU A 290 0.59 11.08 24.08
N LYS A 291 -0.07 12.16 24.53
CA LYS A 291 -1.09 12.11 25.59
C LYS A 291 -2.28 11.25 25.19
N ILE A 292 -2.84 11.49 24.01
CA ILE A 292 -3.96 10.70 23.46
C ILE A 292 -3.56 9.24 23.35
N LYS A 293 -2.39 8.96 22.74
CA LYS A 293 -1.93 7.60 22.56
C LYS A 293 -1.74 6.87 23.88
N ALA A 294 -1.13 7.51 24.87
CA ALA A 294 -0.92 6.91 26.20
C ALA A 294 -2.25 6.56 26.88
N GLU A 295 -3.24 7.43 26.83
CA GLU A 295 -4.56 7.16 27.41
C GLU A 295 -5.31 6.06 26.67
N LEU A 296 -5.20 6.03 25.33
CA LEU A 296 -5.78 4.94 24.53
C LEU A 296 -5.11 3.59 24.85
N ASP A 297 -3.77 3.56 24.95
CA ASP A 297 -3.03 2.35 25.31
C ASP A 297 -3.42 1.83 26.71
N LEU A 298 -3.63 2.73 27.71
CA LEU A 298 -4.13 2.38 29.05
C LEU A 298 -5.54 1.75 29.03
N ASN A 299 -6.33 2.09 28.01
CA ASN A 299 -7.67 1.53 27.78
C ASN A 299 -7.64 0.35 26.80
N GLU A 300 -6.48 -0.24 26.54
CA GLU A 300 -6.28 -1.36 25.59
C GLU A 300 -6.75 -1.05 24.14
N ILE A 301 -6.62 0.22 23.73
CA ILE A 301 -6.93 0.69 22.38
C ILE A 301 -5.62 1.05 21.69
N PHE A 302 -5.22 0.25 20.69
CA PHE A 302 -3.93 0.41 20.03
C PHE A 302 -4.06 1.16 18.72
N THR A 303 -3.33 2.27 18.63
CA THR A 303 -3.24 3.12 17.45
C THR A 303 -1.86 3.02 16.81
N ARG A 304 -1.69 3.56 15.60
CA ARG A 304 -0.41 3.49 14.91
C ARG A 304 -0.04 4.85 14.29
N ARG A 305 1.24 5.22 14.43
CA ARG A 305 1.81 6.39 13.75
C ARG A 305 2.33 5.94 12.37
N TYR A 306 1.46 5.90 11.37
CA TYR A 306 1.83 5.63 9.99
C TYR A 306 1.98 6.98 9.23
N PHE A 307 3.21 7.50 8.94
CA PHE A 307 4.46 6.78 9.13
C PHE A 307 5.37 7.57 10.07
N TYR A 308 5.86 6.90 11.07
CA TYR A 308 6.83 7.45 12.02
C TYR A 308 7.83 6.34 12.41
N PRO A 309 9.13 6.67 12.51
CA PRO A 309 9.76 7.94 12.15
C PRO A 309 9.87 8.13 10.63
N SER A 310 10.23 9.34 10.18
CA SER A 310 10.58 9.62 8.78
C SER A 310 11.71 8.70 8.31
N LEU A 311 11.58 8.14 7.10
CA LEU A 311 12.60 7.22 6.57
C LEU A 311 13.93 7.93 6.29
N ALA A 312 13.88 9.20 5.84
CA ALA A 312 15.07 9.95 5.50
C ALA A 312 15.95 10.29 6.71
N SER A 313 15.36 10.47 7.90
CA SER A 313 16.10 10.80 9.11
C SER A 313 16.44 9.60 9.99
N SER A 314 15.79 8.44 9.77
CA SER A 314 15.86 7.31 10.71
C SER A 314 16.57 6.05 10.20
N LEU A 315 16.66 5.85 8.88
CA LEU A 315 17.24 4.62 8.34
C LEU A 315 18.74 4.56 8.58
N PRO A 316 19.28 3.48 9.21
CA PRO A 316 20.68 3.43 9.63
C PRO A 316 21.66 3.20 8.47
N TYR A 317 21.17 2.83 7.29
CA TYR A 317 21.96 2.52 6.10
C TYR A 317 21.94 3.63 5.04
N LEU A 318 21.32 4.79 5.36
CA LEU A 318 21.28 5.98 4.50
C LEU A 318 21.81 7.21 5.24
N PRO A 319 22.35 8.20 4.53
CA PRO A 319 22.62 9.51 5.10
C PRO A 319 21.34 10.12 5.68
N LYS A 320 21.43 10.69 6.88
CA LYS A 320 20.28 11.32 7.53
C LYS A 320 20.03 12.69 6.92
N VAL A 321 18.82 12.88 6.42
CA VAL A 321 18.34 14.15 5.87
C VAL A 321 16.96 14.44 6.47
N GLU A 322 16.71 15.70 6.83
CA GLU A 322 15.43 16.14 7.35
C GLU A 322 14.60 16.80 6.25
N PHE A 323 13.34 16.42 6.19
CA PHE A 323 12.34 17.00 5.30
C PHE A 323 11.27 17.66 6.17
N PRO A 324 11.19 19.01 6.17
CA PRO A 324 10.43 19.75 7.19
C PRO A 324 8.97 19.33 7.31
N ILE A 325 8.28 19.09 6.19
CA ILE A 325 6.87 18.71 6.21
C ILE A 325 6.72 17.27 6.70
N THR A 326 7.55 16.36 6.21
CA THR A 326 7.54 14.96 6.65
C THR A 326 7.86 14.83 8.14
N GLU A 327 8.88 15.55 8.64
CA GLU A 327 9.25 15.50 10.06
C GLU A 327 8.14 16.02 10.97
N ASP A 328 7.47 17.10 10.57
CA ASP A 328 6.34 17.65 11.32
C ASP A 328 5.14 16.68 11.30
N ILE A 329 4.72 16.21 10.13
CA ILE A 329 3.56 15.33 9.97
C ILE A 329 3.77 13.98 10.67
N SER A 330 4.95 13.35 10.52
CA SER A 330 5.23 12.05 11.16
C SER A 330 5.07 12.11 12.68
N LYS A 331 5.39 13.24 13.30
CA LYS A 331 5.22 13.44 14.74
C LYS A 331 3.78 13.59 15.17
N ARG A 332 2.89 14.03 14.29
CA ARG A 332 1.51 14.43 14.62
C ARG A 332 0.42 13.55 14.03
N VAL A 333 0.75 12.64 13.11
CA VAL A 333 -0.23 11.74 12.49
C VAL A 333 -0.48 10.51 13.35
N LEU A 334 -1.75 10.18 13.54
CA LEU A 334 -2.21 8.99 14.25
C LEU A 334 -3.30 8.30 13.44
N CYS A 335 -3.12 7.03 13.12
CA CYS A 335 -4.17 6.20 12.53
C CYS A 335 -4.98 5.54 13.64
N LEU A 336 -6.28 5.81 13.65
CA LEU A 336 -7.22 5.22 14.59
C LEU A 336 -7.65 3.81 14.13
N PRO A 337 -8.16 2.98 15.06
CA PRO A 337 -8.66 1.63 14.72
C PRO A 337 -9.70 1.68 13.59
N LEU A 338 -9.52 0.85 12.56
CA LEU A 338 -10.47 0.72 11.48
C LEU A 338 -10.38 -0.69 10.86
N TYR A 339 -11.40 -1.53 11.11
CA TYR A 339 -11.50 -2.89 10.59
C TYR A 339 -12.98 -3.32 10.55
N PHE A 340 -13.27 -4.42 9.88
CA PHE A 340 -14.64 -4.85 9.57
C PHE A 340 -15.52 -5.06 10.80
N ASP A 341 -14.99 -5.72 11.84
CA ASP A 341 -15.74 -6.06 13.06
C ASP A 341 -15.80 -4.92 14.11
N LEU A 342 -15.16 -3.76 13.84
CA LEU A 342 -15.21 -2.62 14.77
C LEU A 342 -16.65 -2.11 14.88
N THR A 343 -17.12 -1.83 16.09
CA THR A 343 -18.48 -1.36 16.31
C THR A 343 -18.56 0.17 16.46
N GLU A 344 -19.76 0.73 16.26
CA GLU A 344 -19.98 2.16 16.47
C GLU A 344 -19.82 2.56 17.94
N GLU A 345 -20.17 1.66 18.88
CA GLU A 345 -19.96 1.85 20.31
C GLU A 345 -18.48 1.92 20.69
N GLU A 346 -17.64 1.07 20.08
CA GLU A 346 -16.19 1.13 20.25
C GLU A 346 -15.64 2.45 19.71
N ILE A 347 -16.11 2.91 18.55
CA ILE A 347 -15.72 4.21 17.96
C ILE A 347 -16.14 5.35 18.90
N ASP A 348 -17.35 5.34 19.41
CA ASP A 348 -17.83 6.36 20.34
C ASP A 348 -16.96 6.40 21.62
N TYR A 349 -16.57 5.24 22.14
CA TYR A 349 -15.67 5.14 23.28
C TYR A 349 -14.28 5.72 22.98
N ILE A 350 -13.68 5.37 21.83
CA ILE A 350 -12.40 5.92 21.36
C ILE A 350 -12.48 7.44 21.26
N CYS A 351 -13.52 7.96 20.61
CA CYS A 351 -13.71 9.39 20.38
C CYS A 351 -13.89 10.16 21.70
N ARG A 352 -14.62 9.62 22.67
CA ARG A 352 -14.78 10.24 24.00
C ARG A 352 -13.45 10.37 24.74
N ILE A 353 -12.58 9.35 24.68
CA ILE A 353 -11.24 9.42 25.27
C ILE A 353 -10.43 10.53 24.60
N ILE A 354 -10.37 10.55 23.27
CA ILE A 354 -9.60 11.53 22.50
C ILE A 354 -10.05 12.97 22.84
N LEU A 355 -11.36 13.23 22.80
CA LEU A 355 -11.90 14.57 23.07
C LEU A 355 -11.71 15.00 24.53
N LYS A 356 -11.79 14.06 25.47
CA LYS A 356 -11.49 14.34 26.89
C LYS A 356 -10.05 14.83 27.08
N ILE A 357 -9.10 14.15 26.46
CA ILE A 357 -7.66 14.51 26.56
C ILE A 357 -7.38 15.85 25.89
N GLN A 358 -7.98 16.13 24.75
CA GLN A 358 -7.83 17.42 24.07
C GLN A 358 -8.32 18.61 24.91
N ASN A 359 -9.37 18.42 25.72
CA ASN A 359 -10.01 19.48 26.47
C ASN A 359 -9.43 19.67 27.89
N ASN A 360 -8.49 18.83 28.31
CA ASN A 360 -7.76 18.91 29.58
C ASN A 360 -6.34 19.46 29.36
#